data_1d9edbf5a34cc63562b40b1bde4bbaa9
#
_entry.id   1d9edbf5a34cc63562b40b1bde4bbaa9
#
_cell.length_a   1.000
_cell.length_b   1.000
_cell.length_c   1.000
_cell.angle_alpha   90.00
_cell.angle_beta   90.00
_cell.angle_gamma   90.00
#
_symmetry.space_group_name_H-M   'P 1'
#
loop_
_entity.id
_entity.type
_entity.pdbx_description
1 polymer ?
#
loop_
_entity_poly.entity_id
_entity_poly.type
_entity_poly.pdbx_seq_one_letter_code
_entity_poly.pdbx_strand_id
1 'polypeptide(L)'
;MGAAAVSRGLGRRVRDLILVTGVVADIRMVAGRMRAIRIDGAGGLAWAAGQQVRVLVTDPLAIRNWRRPRDFLRTYSVWDLDGGLELRVLDHGDGPGARWARSLAVGDEVTFNKPEGAFVVQEGAYHLFVGEETAAVAFGPMIRKLAGASVYGVVEVAGPDDRLDLGDGIQWLYRGDRSAAESGQLVEAVRRLELPAEPGVAYVAGEAKTVQMVRDHLVRERDWPRRSVLTKPFWTPGKVGLE
;
A
#
# COMPACT_ATOMS: atom_id res chain seq x y z
N MET A 1 6.16 -36.41 -20.42
CA MET A 1 6.36 -35.11 -21.11
C MET A 1 5.75 -33.93 -20.33
N GLY A 2 5.85 -33.84 -19.01
CA GLY A 2 5.16 -32.83 -18.18
C GLY A 2 6.08 -31.89 -17.37
N ALA A 3 7.33 -32.29 -17.06
CA ALA A 3 8.20 -31.51 -16.18
C ALA A 3 8.93 -30.33 -16.87
N ALA A 4 9.18 -30.41 -18.17
CA ALA A 4 9.89 -29.38 -18.92
C ALA A 4 9.05 -28.14 -19.29
N ALA A 5 7.71 -28.24 -19.24
CA ALA A 5 6.80 -27.12 -19.54
C ALA A 5 6.58 -26.22 -18.33
N VAL A 6 6.55 -26.78 -17.11
CA VAL A 6 6.38 -26.04 -15.86
C VAL A 6 7.64 -25.22 -15.54
N SER A 7 8.82 -25.78 -15.78
CA SER A 7 10.10 -25.07 -15.58
C SER A 7 10.27 -23.86 -16.51
N ARG A 8 9.80 -23.94 -17.76
CA ARG A 8 9.86 -22.81 -18.71
C ARG A 8 8.90 -21.67 -18.38
N GLY A 9 7.76 -21.96 -17.78
CA GLY A 9 6.78 -20.96 -17.34
C GLY A 9 7.26 -20.14 -16.13
N LEU A 10 7.92 -20.77 -15.17
CA LEU A 10 8.48 -20.13 -13.99
C LEU A 10 9.69 -19.24 -14.35
N GLY A 11 10.60 -19.75 -15.19
CA GLY A 11 11.77 -19.01 -15.65
C GLY A 11 11.42 -17.78 -16.52
N ARG A 12 10.29 -17.80 -17.22
CA ARG A 12 9.82 -16.67 -18.03
C ARG A 12 9.21 -15.56 -17.17
N ARG A 13 8.43 -15.89 -16.13
CA ARG A 13 7.88 -14.91 -15.17
C ARG A 13 8.95 -14.27 -14.29
N VAL A 14 10.01 -14.98 -13.99
CA VAL A 14 11.16 -14.43 -13.23
C VAL A 14 12.05 -13.54 -14.11
N ARG A 15 12.12 -13.79 -15.42
CA ARG A 15 12.91 -13.00 -16.36
C ARG A 15 12.31 -11.63 -16.69
N ASP A 16 10.99 -11.45 -16.47
CA ASP A 16 10.29 -10.16 -16.66
C ASP A 16 10.35 -9.24 -15.44
N LEU A 17 10.79 -9.74 -14.29
CA LEU A 17 11.10 -8.97 -13.10
C LEU A 17 12.56 -8.49 -13.21
N ILE A 18 12.78 -7.27 -13.68
CA ILE A 18 14.07 -6.60 -13.49
C ILE A 18 14.17 -6.32 -11.99
N LEU A 19 14.86 -7.22 -11.27
CA LEU A 19 15.15 -7.07 -9.85
C LEU A 19 16.24 -6.01 -9.68
N VAL A 20 16.04 -5.18 -8.68
CA VAL A 20 16.98 -4.15 -8.22
C VAL A 20 17.41 -4.56 -6.82
N THR A 21 18.70 -4.48 -6.54
CA THR A 21 19.22 -4.64 -5.18
C THR A 21 19.73 -3.31 -4.69
N GLY A 22 19.29 -2.91 -3.52
CA GLY A 22 19.75 -1.72 -2.81
C GLY A 22 20.21 -2.07 -1.42
N VAL A 23 20.73 -1.08 -0.70
CA VAL A 23 21.25 -1.22 0.66
C VAL A 23 20.43 -0.35 1.61
N VAL A 24 20.03 -0.89 2.75
CA VAL A 24 19.32 -0.13 3.80
C VAL A 24 20.23 0.98 4.32
N ALA A 25 19.83 2.22 4.09
CA ALA A 25 20.57 3.41 4.51
C ALA A 25 20.06 4.01 5.82
N ASP A 26 18.74 3.87 6.10
CA ASP A 26 18.13 4.40 7.32
C ASP A 26 16.87 3.60 7.69
N ILE A 27 16.64 3.49 9.00
CA ILE A 27 15.42 2.90 9.57
C ILE A 27 14.99 3.78 10.74
N ARG A 28 13.74 4.30 10.68
CA ARG A 28 13.18 5.14 11.74
C ARG A 28 11.68 4.88 11.93
N MET A 29 11.16 5.15 13.12
CA MET A 29 9.72 5.22 13.35
C MET A 29 9.22 6.60 12.90
N VAL A 30 8.14 6.62 12.11
CA VAL A 30 7.53 7.86 11.55
C VAL A 30 6.11 8.09 12.04
N ALA A 31 5.54 7.09 12.69
CA ALA A 31 4.31 7.14 13.46
C ALA A 31 4.35 5.98 14.47
N GLY A 32 3.39 5.85 15.36
CA GLY A 32 3.41 4.89 16.47
C GLY A 32 3.85 3.48 16.07
N ARG A 33 3.22 2.91 15.03
CA ARG A 33 3.55 1.57 14.51
C ARG A 33 4.04 1.59 13.07
N MET A 34 4.42 2.73 12.53
CA MET A 34 4.85 2.86 11.14
C MET A 34 6.37 3.05 11.07
N ARG A 35 7.04 2.11 10.46
CA ARG A 35 8.49 2.10 10.24
C ARG A 35 8.81 2.59 8.83
N ALA A 36 9.61 3.64 8.71
CA ALA A 36 10.22 4.05 7.44
C ALA A 36 11.56 3.32 7.25
N ILE A 37 11.75 2.78 6.07
CA ILE A 37 12.96 2.07 5.64
C ILE A 37 13.44 2.75 4.37
N ARG A 38 14.63 3.35 4.41
CA ARG A 38 15.26 3.96 3.24
C ARG A 38 16.30 3.00 2.67
N ILE A 39 16.24 2.81 1.36
CA ILE A 39 17.07 1.86 0.61
C ILE A 39 17.77 2.65 -0.51
N ASP A 40 19.08 2.77 -0.43
CA ASP A 40 19.92 3.36 -1.46
C ASP A 40 20.17 2.38 -2.60
N GLY A 41 20.61 2.88 -3.77
CA GLY A 41 20.85 2.05 -4.96
C GLY A 41 19.65 1.94 -5.90
N ALA A 42 18.52 2.56 -5.57
CA ALA A 42 17.31 2.60 -6.42
C ALA A 42 17.30 3.79 -7.41
N GLY A 43 18.40 4.53 -7.53
CA GLY A 43 18.48 5.74 -8.35
C GLY A 43 18.14 5.50 -9.82
N GLY A 44 17.44 6.46 -10.43
CA GLY A 44 17.07 6.42 -11.84
C GLY A 44 15.86 5.56 -12.20
N LEU A 45 15.17 4.97 -11.23
CA LEU A 45 13.91 4.28 -11.47
C LEU A 45 12.78 5.31 -11.66
N ALA A 46 12.04 5.17 -12.75
CA ALA A 46 10.80 5.94 -12.94
C ALA A 46 9.68 5.35 -12.08
N TRP A 47 8.86 6.20 -11.47
CA TRP A 47 7.67 5.80 -10.73
C TRP A 47 6.57 6.87 -10.80
N ALA A 48 5.36 6.46 -10.47
CA ALA A 48 4.22 7.33 -10.27
C ALA A 48 3.64 7.16 -8.86
N ALA A 49 3.23 8.25 -8.22
CA ALA A 49 2.64 8.23 -6.89
C ALA A 49 1.43 7.27 -6.82
N GLY A 50 1.48 6.34 -5.86
CA GLY A 50 0.51 5.25 -5.70
C GLY A 50 1.00 3.89 -6.22
N GLN A 51 2.11 3.85 -6.98
CA GLN A 51 2.75 2.58 -7.36
C GLN A 51 3.39 1.87 -6.17
N GLN A 52 3.70 0.61 -6.38
CA GLN A 52 4.22 -0.33 -5.40
C GLN A 52 5.44 -1.07 -5.94
N VAL A 53 6.21 -1.64 -5.04
CA VAL A 53 7.28 -2.60 -5.33
C VAL A 53 6.97 -3.93 -4.63
N ARG A 54 7.50 -5.02 -5.19
CA ARG A 54 7.52 -6.34 -4.54
C ARG A 54 8.90 -6.58 -3.98
N VAL A 55 8.98 -6.73 -2.69
CA VAL A 55 10.23 -6.94 -1.96
C VAL A 55 10.40 -8.42 -1.63
N LEU A 56 11.59 -8.93 -1.84
CA LEU A 56 11.99 -10.26 -1.40
C LEU A 56 12.24 -10.24 0.12
N VAL A 57 11.29 -10.78 0.88
CA VAL A 57 11.34 -10.74 2.36
C VAL A 57 11.86 -12.02 2.99
N THR A 58 12.23 -13.02 2.18
CA THR A 58 12.70 -14.33 2.65
C THR A 58 13.72 -14.86 1.65
N ASP A 59 14.79 -15.47 2.16
CA ASP A 59 15.77 -16.14 1.30
C ASP A 59 15.10 -17.28 0.51
N PRO A 60 15.03 -17.18 -0.85
CA PRO A 60 14.42 -18.20 -1.68
C PRO A 60 15.22 -19.51 -1.69
N LEU A 61 16.51 -19.47 -1.32
CA LEU A 61 17.38 -20.66 -1.31
C LEU A 61 17.26 -21.46 -0.03
N ALA A 62 16.63 -20.92 1.03
CA ALA A 62 16.40 -21.67 2.27
C ALA A 62 15.40 -22.81 2.01
N ILE A 63 15.84 -24.06 2.19
CA ILE A 63 15.06 -25.30 1.93
C ILE A 63 13.69 -25.28 2.63
N ARG A 64 13.61 -24.69 3.81
CA ARG A 64 12.37 -24.55 4.57
C ARG A 64 11.32 -23.72 3.86
N ASN A 65 11.73 -22.81 2.98
CA ASN A 65 10.87 -21.83 2.31
C ASN A 65 10.14 -22.42 1.09
N TRP A 66 10.65 -23.52 0.50
CA TRP A 66 10.02 -24.17 -0.65
C TRP A 66 8.59 -24.67 -0.40
N ARG A 67 8.22 -24.86 0.86
CA ARG A 67 6.86 -25.27 1.24
C ARG A 67 5.85 -24.12 1.22
N ARG A 68 6.33 -22.85 1.16
CA ARG A 68 5.48 -21.65 1.18
C ARG A 68 6.02 -20.57 0.21
N PRO A 69 5.96 -20.81 -1.11
CA PRO A 69 6.54 -19.87 -2.09
C PRO A 69 5.88 -18.48 -2.06
N ARG A 70 4.63 -18.37 -1.56
CA ARG A 70 3.94 -17.08 -1.37
C ARG A 70 4.53 -16.23 -0.26
N ASP A 71 5.39 -16.79 0.60
CA ASP A 71 6.04 -16.04 1.67
C ASP A 71 7.29 -15.27 1.20
N PHE A 72 7.77 -15.50 -0.03
CA PHE A 72 9.00 -14.89 -0.55
C PHE A 72 8.85 -13.40 -0.87
N LEU A 73 7.73 -12.98 -1.39
CA LEU A 73 7.49 -11.61 -1.85
C LEU A 73 6.42 -10.92 -1.02
N ARG A 74 6.63 -9.65 -0.75
CA ARG A 74 5.61 -8.76 -0.18
C ARG A 74 5.56 -7.47 -0.96
N THR A 75 4.34 -7.01 -1.17
CA THR A 75 4.07 -5.79 -1.90
C THR A 75 3.99 -4.62 -0.92
N TYR A 76 4.77 -3.58 -1.19
CA TYR A 76 4.77 -2.33 -0.43
C TYR A 76 4.55 -1.14 -1.35
N SER A 77 3.71 -0.20 -0.94
CA SER A 77 3.55 1.07 -1.64
C SER A 77 4.85 1.87 -1.53
N VAL A 78 5.26 2.49 -2.62
CA VAL A 78 6.40 3.41 -2.64
C VAL A 78 5.99 4.70 -1.96
N TRP A 79 6.69 5.11 -0.90
CA TRP A 79 6.48 6.40 -0.25
C TRP A 79 7.25 7.52 -0.95
N ASP A 80 8.48 7.24 -1.32
CA ASP A 80 9.34 8.15 -2.06
C ASP A 80 10.40 7.37 -2.84
N LEU A 81 10.91 7.97 -3.91
CA LEU A 81 11.99 7.41 -4.72
C LEU A 81 13.07 8.45 -5.07
N ASP A 82 12.98 9.67 -4.53
CA ASP A 82 13.99 10.69 -4.73
C ASP A 82 15.24 10.39 -3.89
N GLY A 83 16.36 10.16 -4.58
CA GLY A 83 17.65 9.80 -3.98
C GLY A 83 17.71 8.42 -3.31
N GLY A 84 16.68 7.57 -3.44
CA GLY A 84 16.58 6.22 -2.89
C GLY A 84 15.12 5.81 -2.67
N LEU A 85 14.87 4.50 -2.51
CA LEU A 85 13.53 3.98 -2.25
C LEU A 85 13.19 4.15 -0.76
N GLU A 86 12.12 4.87 -0.41
CA GLU A 86 11.53 4.86 0.92
C GLU A 86 10.27 3.99 0.93
N LEU A 87 10.25 3.01 1.80
CA LEU A 87 9.09 2.20 2.14
C LEU A 87 8.60 2.57 3.54
N ARG A 88 7.28 2.58 3.74
CA ARG A 88 6.68 2.68 5.07
C ARG A 88 5.92 1.40 5.37
N VAL A 89 6.32 0.73 6.42
CA VAL A 89 5.82 -0.59 6.80
C VAL A 89 5.13 -0.52 8.14
N LEU A 90 3.86 -0.90 8.17
CA LEU A 90 3.10 -1.00 9.42
C LEU A 90 3.62 -2.20 10.21
N ASP A 91 4.10 -1.96 11.42
CA ASP A 91 4.53 -3.00 12.35
C ASP A 91 3.30 -3.58 13.07
N HIS A 92 2.78 -4.67 12.52
CA HIS A 92 1.62 -5.35 13.07
C HIS A 92 1.71 -6.87 12.91
N GLY A 93 1.29 -7.61 13.94
CA GLY A 93 1.28 -9.07 13.92
C GLY A 93 2.64 -9.72 13.64
N ASP A 94 2.63 -11.00 13.24
CA ASP A 94 3.81 -11.82 12.98
C ASP A 94 3.87 -12.37 11.55
N GLY A 95 3.29 -11.63 10.60
CA GLY A 95 3.39 -11.95 9.19
C GLY A 95 4.84 -11.86 8.66
N PRO A 96 5.16 -12.53 7.54
CA PRO A 96 6.52 -12.51 6.98
C PRO A 96 7.04 -11.10 6.71
N GLY A 97 6.19 -10.18 6.26
CA GLY A 97 6.58 -8.78 6.01
C GLY A 97 6.92 -8.01 7.29
N ALA A 98 6.14 -8.17 8.35
CA ALA A 98 6.40 -7.52 9.64
C ALA A 98 7.70 -8.07 10.28
N ARG A 99 7.91 -9.39 10.23
CA ARG A 99 9.17 -10.00 10.71
C ARG A 99 10.37 -9.50 9.93
N TRP A 100 10.28 -9.45 8.60
CA TRP A 100 11.32 -8.90 7.74
C TRP A 100 11.64 -7.45 8.12
N ALA A 101 10.64 -6.58 8.18
CA ALA A 101 10.86 -5.16 8.51
C ALA A 101 11.48 -4.97 9.91
N ARG A 102 11.15 -5.84 10.88
CA ARG A 102 11.77 -5.81 12.22
C ARG A 102 13.20 -6.33 12.26
N SER A 103 13.55 -7.29 11.38
CA SER A 103 14.89 -7.89 11.35
C SER A 103 15.92 -7.06 10.59
N LEU A 104 15.50 -6.07 9.79
CA LEU A 104 16.41 -5.24 9.00
C LEU A 104 17.30 -4.37 9.89
N ALA A 105 18.56 -4.24 9.47
CA ALA A 105 19.54 -3.30 9.97
C ALA A 105 20.11 -2.42 8.85
N VAL A 106 20.66 -1.26 9.20
CA VAL A 106 21.41 -0.42 8.26
C VAL A 106 22.60 -1.22 7.72
N GLY A 107 22.77 -1.22 6.41
CA GLY A 107 23.76 -2.01 5.68
C GLY A 107 23.23 -3.32 5.08
N ASP A 108 22.02 -3.77 5.42
CA ASP A 108 21.44 -4.98 4.84
C ASP A 108 21.06 -4.76 3.37
N GLU A 109 21.23 -5.79 2.56
CA GLU A 109 20.77 -5.79 1.17
C GLU A 109 19.27 -6.09 1.07
N VAL A 110 18.59 -5.34 0.22
CA VAL A 110 17.16 -5.53 -0.08
C VAL A 110 16.97 -5.65 -1.60
N THR A 111 16.35 -6.75 -2.02
CA THR A 111 16.01 -6.99 -3.43
C THR A 111 14.53 -6.76 -3.67
N PHE A 112 14.21 -5.99 -4.72
CA PHE A 112 12.84 -5.63 -5.09
C PHE A 112 12.70 -5.46 -6.62
N ASN A 113 11.47 -5.47 -7.15
CA ASN A 113 11.21 -5.17 -8.55
C ASN A 113 11.09 -3.65 -8.79
N LYS A 114 11.08 -3.24 -10.06
CA LYS A 114 10.74 -1.86 -10.42
C LYS A 114 9.33 -1.50 -9.94
N PRO A 115 9.06 -0.22 -9.66
CA PRO A 115 7.71 0.24 -9.32
C PRO A 115 6.69 -0.14 -10.38
N GLU A 116 5.54 -0.64 -9.94
CA GLU A 116 4.45 -1.11 -10.81
C GLU A 116 3.08 -0.80 -10.23
N GLY A 117 2.03 -0.95 -11.04
CA GLY A 117 0.64 -0.82 -10.64
C GLY A 117 -0.06 0.39 -11.25
N ALA A 118 -1.39 0.28 -11.39
CA ALA A 118 -2.26 1.27 -12.01
C ALA A 118 -3.04 2.13 -10.98
N PHE A 119 -2.79 1.94 -9.68
CA PHE A 119 -3.40 2.73 -8.62
C PHE A 119 -2.62 4.04 -8.45
N VAL A 120 -2.80 4.95 -9.40
CA VAL A 120 -2.06 6.21 -9.50
C VAL A 120 -3.02 7.39 -9.64
N VAL A 121 -2.51 8.60 -9.38
CA VAL A 121 -3.28 9.84 -9.50
C VAL A 121 -3.84 9.98 -10.92
N GLN A 122 -5.15 10.27 -11.00
CA GLN A 122 -5.87 10.59 -12.23
C GLN A 122 -6.34 12.04 -12.16
N GLU A 123 -6.67 12.62 -13.32
CA GLU A 123 -7.28 13.95 -13.40
C GLU A 123 -8.69 13.94 -12.82
N GLY A 124 -9.07 14.98 -12.08
CA GLY A 124 -10.37 15.14 -11.47
C GLY A 124 -10.57 16.51 -10.86
N ALA A 125 -11.81 16.93 -10.70
CA ALA A 125 -12.16 18.22 -10.08
C ALA A 125 -11.77 18.27 -8.60
N TYR A 126 -11.81 17.13 -7.94
CA TYR A 126 -11.31 16.92 -6.56
C TYR A 126 -10.99 15.44 -6.35
N HIS A 127 -10.32 15.13 -5.24
CA HIS A 127 -9.84 13.79 -4.94
C HIS A 127 -10.29 13.35 -3.56
N LEU A 128 -10.86 12.14 -3.46
CA LEU A 128 -11.32 11.53 -2.23
C LEU A 128 -10.43 10.33 -1.88
N PHE A 129 -9.83 10.32 -0.68
CA PHE A 129 -8.99 9.24 -0.18
C PHE A 129 -9.68 8.54 1.01
N VAL A 130 -9.88 7.24 0.91
CA VAL A 130 -10.55 6.45 1.96
C VAL A 130 -9.79 5.15 2.23
N GLY A 131 -9.43 4.94 3.48
CA GLY A 131 -8.73 3.72 3.87
C GLY A 131 -8.29 3.70 5.33
N GLU A 132 -7.34 2.81 5.63
CA GLU A 132 -6.74 2.69 6.95
C GLU A 132 -5.20 2.84 6.89
N GLU A 133 -4.46 2.55 7.98
CA GLU A 133 -3.02 2.84 8.07
C GLU A 133 -2.20 2.36 6.88
N THR A 134 -2.52 1.17 6.34
CA THR A 134 -1.76 0.61 5.20
C THR A 134 -2.03 1.41 3.92
N ALA A 135 -3.25 1.93 3.76
CA ALA A 135 -3.64 2.79 2.65
C ALA A 135 -2.98 4.18 2.73
N ALA A 136 -2.82 4.72 3.95
CA ALA A 136 -2.19 6.01 4.19
C ALA A 136 -0.79 6.10 3.55
N VAL A 137 -0.07 4.97 3.48
CA VAL A 137 1.25 4.89 2.83
C VAL A 137 1.17 5.17 1.33
N ALA A 138 0.16 4.65 0.63
CA ALA A 138 -0.05 4.96 -0.79
C ALA A 138 -0.57 6.40 -0.99
N PHE A 139 -1.42 6.87 -0.08
CA PHE A 139 -2.06 8.18 -0.18
C PHE A 139 -1.09 9.34 -0.03
N GLY A 140 -0.09 9.24 0.86
CA GLY A 140 0.85 10.33 1.11
C GLY A 140 1.52 10.86 -0.16
N PRO A 141 2.22 10.05 -0.96
CA PRO A 141 2.81 10.52 -2.21
C PRO A 141 1.77 10.99 -3.25
N MET A 142 0.58 10.36 -3.29
CA MET A 142 -0.49 10.77 -4.20
C MET A 142 -1.01 12.17 -3.84
N ILE A 143 -1.23 12.45 -2.56
CA ILE A 143 -1.68 13.76 -2.07
C ILE A 143 -0.59 14.83 -2.32
N ARG A 144 0.69 14.52 -2.06
CA ARG A 144 1.79 15.43 -2.39
C ARG A 144 1.84 15.78 -3.88
N LYS A 145 1.56 14.79 -4.76
CA LYS A 145 1.48 15.02 -6.21
C LYS A 145 0.33 15.92 -6.61
N LEU A 146 -0.73 15.99 -5.80
CA LEU A 146 -1.93 16.78 -6.01
C LEU A 146 -1.84 18.19 -5.40
N ALA A 147 -0.64 18.70 -5.14
CA ALA A 147 -0.45 20.01 -4.53
C ALA A 147 -1.30 21.09 -5.24
N GLY A 148 -2.16 21.77 -4.48
CA GLY A 148 -3.09 22.78 -4.98
C GLY A 148 -4.46 22.27 -5.44
N ALA A 149 -4.70 20.94 -5.49
CA ALA A 149 -6.01 20.39 -5.76
C ALA A 149 -6.85 20.24 -4.47
N SER A 150 -8.18 20.22 -4.62
CA SER A 150 -9.08 19.93 -3.50
C SER A 150 -9.00 18.45 -3.13
N VAL A 151 -8.57 18.19 -1.90
CA VAL A 151 -8.45 16.83 -1.32
C VAL A 151 -9.42 16.68 -0.17
N TYR A 152 -10.16 15.60 -0.20
CA TYR A 152 -11.03 15.13 0.88
C TYR A 152 -10.60 13.72 1.26
N GLY A 153 -10.80 13.32 2.49
CA GLY A 153 -10.54 11.94 2.85
C GLY A 153 -10.92 11.56 4.26
N VAL A 154 -11.02 10.26 4.46
CA VAL A 154 -11.19 9.64 5.78
C VAL A 154 -10.19 8.50 5.89
N VAL A 155 -9.33 8.57 6.90
CA VAL A 155 -8.36 7.52 7.20
C VAL A 155 -8.55 7.04 8.63
N GLU A 156 -8.75 5.73 8.77
CA GLU A 156 -8.89 5.08 10.07
C GLU A 156 -7.54 4.56 10.55
N VAL A 157 -7.18 4.89 11.79
CA VAL A 157 -5.96 4.41 12.46
C VAL A 157 -6.30 3.90 13.86
N ALA A 158 -5.41 3.15 14.50
CA ALA A 158 -5.68 2.70 15.87
C ALA A 158 -5.75 3.87 16.84
N GLY A 159 -4.81 4.80 16.77
CA GLY A 159 -4.76 5.96 17.66
C GLY A 159 -4.11 7.18 17.04
N PRO A 160 -4.09 8.32 17.76
CA PRO A 160 -3.53 9.57 17.24
C PRO A 160 -2.07 9.47 16.81
N ASP A 161 -1.29 8.65 17.52
CA ASP A 161 0.15 8.45 17.27
C ASP A 161 0.43 7.65 15.97
N ASP A 162 -0.59 6.96 15.45
CA ASP A 162 -0.47 6.18 14.20
C ASP A 162 -0.75 7.02 12.93
N ARG A 163 -1.04 8.32 13.07
CA ARG A 163 -1.27 9.19 11.91
C ARG A 163 0.02 9.45 11.15
N LEU A 164 -0.07 9.41 9.83
CA LEU A 164 0.92 9.98 8.93
C LEU A 164 0.53 11.42 8.57
N ASP A 165 1.52 12.23 8.20
CA ASP A 165 1.22 13.57 7.66
C ASP A 165 0.65 13.42 6.24
N LEU A 166 -0.65 13.65 6.10
CA LEU A 166 -1.38 13.63 4.83
C LEU A 166 -2.04 14.99 4.50
N GLY A 167 -1.73 16.04 5.28
CA GLY A 167 -2.34 17.37 5.12
C GLY A 167 -3.75 17.49 5.72
N ASP A 168 -4.32 18.68 5.62
CA ASP A 168 -5.54 19.09 6.34
C ASP A 168 -6.85 18.53 5.75
N GLY A 169 -6.83 18.06 4.49
CA GLY A 169 -8.01 17.50 3.81
C GLY A 169 -8.44 16.10 4.30
N ILE A 170 -7.72 15.52 5.26
CA ILE A 170 -7.96 14.16 5.75
C ILE A 170 -8.55 14.18 7.15
N GLN A 171 -9.75 13.64 7.27
CA GLN A 171 -10.38 13.33 8.55
C GLN A 171 -9.81 12.04 9.12
N TRP A 172 -9.35 12.07 10.36
CA TRP A 172 -8.82 10.91 11.06
C TRP A 172 -9.86 10.26 11.96
N LEU A 173 -10.04 8.95 11.85
CA LEU A 173 -10.85 8.14 12.73
C LEU A 173 -9.97 7.26 13.60
N TYR A 174 -10.36 7.09 14.84
CA TYR A 174 -9.64 6.25 15.81
C TYR A 174 -10.49 5.05 16.19
N ARG A 175 -9.98 3.85 15.88
CA ARG A 175 -10.69 2.60 16.19
C ARG A 175 -10.27 1.97 17.53
N GLY A 176 -9.19 2.47 18.17
CA GLY A 176 -8.60 1.81 19.33
C GLY A 176 -8.07 0.42 18.98
N ASP A 177 -8.33 -0.56 19.83
CA ASP A 177 -7.89 -1.96 19.67
C ASP A 177 -8.77 -2.78 18.72
N ARG A 178 -9.83 -2.19 18.15
CA ARG A 178 -10.70 -2.88 17.20
C ARG A 178 -9.95 -3.21 15.90
N SER A 179 -10.37 -4.27 15.22
CA SER A 179 -9.86 -4.62 13.89
C SER A 179 -10.23 -3.53 12.88
N ALA A 180 -9.34 -3.27 11.92
CA ALA A 180 -9.64 -2.45 10.75
C ALA A 180 -10.49 -3.19 9.70
N ALA A 181 -10.73 -4.50 9.89
CA ALA A 181 -11.54 -5.30 8.98
C ALA A 181 -13.03 -4.96 9.13
N GLU A 182 -13.73 -4.89 8.00
CA GLU A 182 -15.17 -4.62 7.93
C GLU A 182 -15.58 -3.35 8.69
N SER A 183 -14.79 -2.26 8.54
CA SER A 183 -15.01 -1.03 9.30
C SER A 183 -16.28 -0.30 8.89
N GLY A 184 -17.39 -0.57 9.60
CA GLY A 184 -18.63 0.22 9.47
C GLY A 184 -18.46 1.67 9.88
N GLN A 185 -17.56 1.96 10.84
CA GLN A 185 -17.23 3.32 11.26
C GLN A 185 -16.63 4.14 10.12
N LEU A 186 -15.73 3.55 9.33
CA LEU A 186 -15.13 4.21 8.17
C LEU A 186 -16.18 4.51 7.10
N VAL A 187 -17.04 3.52 6.78
CA VAL A 187 -18.13 3.71 5.81
C VAL A 187 -19.08 4.80 6.25
N GLU A 188 -19.47 4.82 7.52
CA GLU A 188 -20.37 5.83 8.06
C GLU A 188 -19.76 7.24 8.04
N ALA A 189 -18.47 7.36 8.29
CA ALA A 189 -17.77 8.64 8.16
C ALA A 189 -17.76 9.14 6.71
N VAL A 190 -17.55 8.24 5.74
CA VAL A 190 -17.63 8.59 4.30
C VAL A 190 -19.04 9.04 3.92
N ARG A 191 -20.08 8.43 4.50
CA ARG A 191 -21.48 8.86 4.28
C ARG A 191 -21.72 10.30 4.71
N ARG A 192 -21.08 10.72 5.79
CA ARG A 192 -21.23 12.07 6.38
C ARG A 192 -20.34 13.12 5.73
N LEU A 193 -19.41 12.73 4.85
CA LEU A 193 -18.58 13.71 4.17
C LEU A 193 -19.42 14.63 3.28
N GLU A 194 -19.25 15.92 3.48
CA GLU A 194 -19.73 16.95 2.57
C GLU A 194 -18.80 17.04 1.38
N LEU A 195 -19.21 16.48 0.25
CA LEU A 195 -18.48 16.49 -1.01
C LEU A 195 -19.19 17.38 -2.02
N PRO A 196 -18.49 17.95 -3.02
CA PRO A 196 -19.13 18.61 -4.15
C PRO A 196 -20.16 17.71 -4.82
N ALA A 197 -21.19 18.31 -5.43
CA ALA A 197 -22.29 17.56 -6.05
C ALA A 197 -21.83 16.66 -7.20
N GLU A 198 -20.92 17.17 -8.02
CA GLU A 198 -20.34 16.38 -9.13
C GLU A 198 -19.28 15.40 -8.58
N PRO A 199 -19.23 14.17 -9.09
CA PRO A 199 -18.23 13.20 -8.66
C PRO A 199 -16.80 13.63 -8.97
N GLY A 200 -15.91 13.48 -7.99
CA GLY A 200 -14.46 13.56 -8.19
C GLY A 200 -13.85 12.22 -8.55
N VAL A 201 -12.58 12.01 -8.17
CA VAL A 201 -11.89 10.72 -8.25
C VAL A 201 -11.66 10.18 -6.85
N ALA A 202 -12.15 8.97 -6.56
CA ALA A 202 -11.94 8.31 -5.29
C ALA A 202 -10.83 7.26 -5.37
N TYR A 203 -9.98 7.24 -4.34
CA TYR A 203 -8.94 6.25 -4.10
C TYR A 203 -9.28 5.52 -2.80
N VAL A 204 -9.71 4.27 -2.93
CA VAL A 204 -10.16 3.45 -1.81
C VAL A 204 -9.23 2.26 -1.66
N ALA A 205 -8.50 2.18 -0.54
CA ALA A 205 -7.50 1.13 -0.35
C ALA A 205 -7.48 0.63 1.10
N GLY A 206 -6.85 -0.54 1.31
CA GLY A 206 -6.71 -1.16 2.62
C GLY A 206 -7.36 -2.53 2.72
N GLU A 207 -8.11 -2.81 3.77
CA GLU A 207 -8.79 -4.10 3.97
C GLU A 207 -9.89 -4.34 2.91
N ALA A 208 -9.89 -5.53 2.33
CA ALA A 208 -10.67 -5.86 1.13
C ALA A 208 -12.18 -5.68 1.30
N LYS A 209 -12.75 -6.09 2.44
CA LYS A 209 -14.18 -5.96 2.69
C LYS A 209 -14.60 -4.51 2.92
N THR A 210 -13.82 -3.76 3.66
CA THR A 210 -14.02 -2.32 3.88
C THR A 210 -13.94 -1.56 2.55
N VAL A 211 -12.94 -1.87 1.71
CA VAL A 211 -12.80 -1.31 0.35
C VAL A 211 -14.06 -1.57 -0.47
N GLN A 212 -14.60 -2.80 -0.43
CA GLN A 212 -15.84 -3.14 -1.13
C GLN A 212 -17.04 -2.34 -0.61
N MET A 213 -17.20 -2.22 0.71
CA MET A 213 -18.31 -1.48 1.34
C MET A 213 -18.27 0.00 0.95
N VAL A 214 -17.11 0.65 1.00
CA VAL A 214 -16.95 2.05 0.59
C VAL A 214 -17.24 2.23 -0.90
N ARG A 215 -16.71 1.34 -1.75
CA ARG A 215 -17.00 1.37 -3.19
C ARG A 215 -18.49 1.23 -3.48
N ASP A 216 -19.16 0.29 -2.81
CA ASP A 216 -20.61 0.06 -3.00
C ASP A 216 -21.42 1.29 -2.56
N HIS A 217 -21.03 1.97 -1.48
CA HIS A 217 -21.62 3.23 -1.07
C HIS A 217 -21.44 4.32 -2.15
N LEU A 218 -20.21 4.55 -2.63
CA LEU A 218 -19.97 5.60 -3.62
C LEU A 218 -20.70 5.33 -4.95
N VAL A 219 -20.67 4.08 -5.42
CA VAL A 219 -21.24 3.73 -6.75
C VAL A 219 -22.75 3.57 -6.70
N ARG A 220 -23.34 2.98 -5.65
CA ARG A 220 -24.77 2.62 -5.61
C ARG A 220 -25.64 3.62 -4.87
N GLU A 221 -25.07 4.29 -3.84
CA GLU A 221 -25.84 5.22 -3.01
C GLU A 221 -25.59 6.67 -3.39
N ARG A 222 -24.37 7.00 -3.91
CA ARG A 222 -23.99 8.34 -4.38
C ARG A 222 -23.94 8.46 -5.91
N ASP A 223 -24.28 7.40 -6.65
CA ASP A 223 -24.32 7.36 -8.12
C ASP A 223 -22.98 7.73 -8.81
N TRP A 224 -21.84 7.50 -8.14
CA TRP A 224 -20.54 7.77 -8.75
C TRP A 224 -20.24 6.80 -9.91
N PRO A 225 -19.69 7.29 -11.03
CA PRO A 225 -19.23 6.42 -12.10
C PRO A 225 -18.18 5.42 -11.58
N ARG A 226 -18.32 4.13 -11.91
CA ARG A 226 -17.38 3.08 -11.45
C ARG A 226 -15.92 3.40 -11.81
N ARG A 227 -15.68 4.05 -12.95
CA ARG A 227 -14.35 4.46 -13.41
C ARG A 227 -13.71 5.54 -12.54
N SER A 228 -14.50 6.31 -11.81
CA SER A 228 -14.04 7.36 -10.90
C SER A 228 -13.73 6.83 -9.51
N VAL A 229 -13.94 5.54 -9.24
CA VAL A 229 -13.66 4.89 -7.95
C VAL A 229 -12.59 3.84 -8.14
N LEU A 230 -11.33 4.22 -7.93
CA LEU A 230 -10.19 3.32 -7.95
C LEU A 230 -10.12 2.57 -6.63
N THR A 231 -10.04 1.25 -6.70
CA THR A 231 -9.97 0.41 -5.49
C THR A 231 -8.71 -0.43 -5.49
N LYS A 232 -8.08 -0.56 -4.32
CA LYS A 232 -6.91 -1.41 -4.15
C LYS A 232 -6.92 -2.10 -2.78
N PRO A 233 -7.44 -3.33 -2.69
CA PRO A 233 -7.31 -4.11 -1.47
C PRO A 233 -5.84 -4.46 -1.22
N PHE A 234 -5.37 -4.31 0.02
CA PHE A 234 -4.01 -4.64 0.44
C PHE A 234 -3.96 -5.92 1.26
N TRP A 235 -5.02 -6.21 2.01
CA TRP A 235 -5.07 -7.38 2.88
C TRP A 235 -6.50 -7.85 3.15
N THR A 236 -6.60 -9.07 3.64
CA THR A 236 -7.84 -9.68 4.13
C THR A 236 -7.50 -10.52 5.36
N PRO A 237 -8.31 -10.51 6.42
CA PRO A 237 -8.09 -11.37 7.58
C PRO A 237 -7.91 -12.83 7.20
N GLY A 238 -6.90 -13.48 7.80
CA GLY A 238 -6.63 -14.91 7.59
C GLY A 238 -6.01 -15.28 6.25
N LYS A 239 -5.75 -14.33 5.33
CA LYS A 239 -5.04 -14.59 4.07
C LYS A 239 -3.62 -14.03 4.10
N VAL A 240 -2.70 -14.78 3.53
CA VAL A 240 -1.31 -14.36 3.33
C VAL A 240 -1.16 -13.91 1.89
N GLY A 241 -1.07 -12.57 1.68
CA GLY A 241 -1.03 -11.96 0.35
C GLY A 241 -2.42 -11.88 -0.32
N LEU A 242 -2.64 -10.85 -1.12
CA LEU A 242 -3.81 -10.66 -2.00
C LEU A 242 -3.36 -10.70 -3.46
N GLU A 243 -2.65 -11.75 -3.86
CA GLU A 243 -2.27 -11.99 -5.25
C GLU A 243 -3.04 -13.16 -5.85
#